data_25a6f4e18f2d7f7b62551679b01a3010
#
_entry.id   25a6f4e18f2d7f7b62551679b01a3010
#
_cell.length_a   1.000
_cell.length_b   1.000
_cell.length_c   1.000
_cell.angle_alpha   90.00
_cell.angle_beta   90.00
_cell.angle_gamma   90.00
#
_symmetry.space_group_name_H-M   'P 1'
#
loop_
_entity.id
_entity.type
_entity.pdbx_description
1 polymer ?
#
loop_
_entity_poly.entity_id
_entity_poly.type
_entity_poly.pdbx_seq_one_letter_code
_entity_poly.pdbx_strand_id
1 'polypeptide(L)'
;MIGYPIGISDQYNHKPVIRRGITATHPKKDYQGQKHILLDMACFPGSSGSPVFIMNQGSYATPSGITVGNRIYLLGILFGGPQYTAQGILSFANVPNIPKPIVNIPTNLGVAIKSSEILEFEKILDPTHEQ
;
A
#
# COMPACT_ATOMS: atom_id res chain seq x y z
N MET A 1 -4.19 -6.20 -1.46
CA MET A 1 -4.73 -5.25 -0.48
C MET A 1 -6.23 -5.42 -0.37
N ILE A 2 -6.74 -5.29 0.83
CA ILE A 2 -8.18 -5.33 1.13
C ILE A 2 -8.52 -4.05 1.88
N GLY A 3 -9.46 -3.25 1.38
CA GLY A 3 -9.76 -1.96 2.01
C GLY A 3 -10.87 -1.17 1.34
N TYR A 4 -10.95 0.12 1.68
CA TYR A 4 -12.02 1.04 1.26
C TYR A 4 -11.43 2.26 0.52
N PRO A 5 -10.84 2.07 -0.68
CA PRO A 5 -10.24 3.17 -1.42
C PRO A 5 -11.31 4.21 -1.76
N ILE A 6 -11.04 5.49 -1.45
CA ILE A 6 -11.98 6.61 -1.65
C ILE A 6 -13.37 6.35 -1.01
N GLY A 7 -13.42 5.54 0.06
CA GLY A 7 -14.69 5.14 0.68
C GLY A 7 -15.53 4.15 -0.15
N ILE A 8 -14.99 3.64 -1.26
CA ILE A 8 -15.70 2.67 -2.10
C ILE A 8 -15.72 1.30 -1.42
N SER A 9 -16.91 0.70 -1.38
CA SER A 9 -17.15 -0.65 -0.89
C SER A 9 -18.28 -1.30 -1.66
N ASP A 10 -18.42 -2.59 -1.54
CA ASP A 10 -19.65 -3.28 -1.93
C ASP A 10 -20.71 -3.00 -0.85
N GLN A 11 -21.52 -1.99 -1.07
CA GLN A 11 -22.52 -1.54 -0.10
C GLN A 11 -23.62 -2.58 0.13
N TYR A 12 -23.92 -3.38 -0.89
CA TYR A 12 -24.98 -4.42 -0.81
C TYR A 12 -24.55 -5.58 0.10
N ASN A 13 -23.32 -6.06 -0.06
CA ASN A 13 -22.80 -7.19 0.70
C ASN A 13 -21.98 -6.76 1.92
N HIS A 14 -21.80 -5.47 2.17
CA HIS A 14 -20.96 -4.90 3.22
C HIS A 14 -19.51 -5.41 3.17
N LYS A 15 -18.93 -5.47 1.96
CA LYS A 15 -17.58 -6.00 1.74
C LYS A 15 -16.60 -4.91 1.31
N PRO A 16 -15.34 -4.99 1.76
CA PRO A 16 -14.28 -4.14 1.25
C PRO A 16 -13.93 -4.49 -0.19
N VAL A 17 -13.25 -3.57 -0.86
CA VAL A 17 -12.69 -3.80 -2.20
C VAL A 17 -11.37 -4.56 -2.09
N ILE A 18 -11.21 -5.57 -2.94
CA ILE A 18 -9.96 -6.31 -3.09
C ILE A 18 -9.20 -5.74 -4.29
N ARG A 19 -7.94 -5.34 -4.07
CA ARG A 19 -7.04 -4.90 -5.13
C ARG A 19 -5.86 -5.82 -5.25
N ARG A 20 -5.44 -6.09 -6.48
CA ARG A 20 -4.23 -6.87 -6.82
C ARG A 20 -3.11 -5.93 -7.23
N GLY A 21 -1.88 -6.40 -7.06
CA GLY A 21 -0.66 -5.77 -7.49
C GLY A 21 0.52 -6.69 -7.27
N ILE A 22 1.72 -6.16 -7.48
CA ILE A 22 2.97 -6.86 -7.25
C ILE A 22 3.88 -6.05 -6.33
N THR A 23 4.93 -6.67 -5.80
CA THR A 23 5.97 -5.94 -5.08
C THR A 23 6.86 -5.22 -6.09
N ALA A 24 6.98 -3.90 -5.97
CA ALA A 24 7.87 -3.08 -6.81
C ALA A 24 9.31 -3.07 -6.28
N THR A 25 9.52 -3.47 -5.01
CA THR A 25 10.83 -3.67 -4.41
C THR A 25 10.92 -5.05 -3.76
N HIS A 26 12.16 -5.51 -3.52
CA HIS A 26 12.38 -6.82 -2.90
C HIS A 26 11.84 -6.85 -1.47
N PRO A 27 10.89 -7.75 -1.11
CA PRO A 27 10.18 -7.69 0.16
C PRO A 27 11.07 -7.90 1.40
N LYS A 28 12.20 -8.59 1.27
CA LYS A 28 13.15 -8.77 2.38
C LYS A 28 14.10 -7.59 2.59
N LYS A 29 14.19 -6.64 1.62
CA LYS A 29 15.03 -5.46 1.74
C LYS A 29 14.21 -4.25 2.16
N ASP A 30 14.82 -3.35 2.90
CA ASP A 30 14.18 -2.14 3.39
C ASP A 30 14.16 -1.09 2.27
N TYR A 31 12.97 -0.58 1.95
CA TYR A 31 12.83 0.46 0.94
C TYR A 31 13.28 1.80 1.52
N GLN A 32 14.26 2.44 0.87
CA GLN A 32 14.85 3.71 1.31
C GLN A 32 15.37 3.68 2.76
N GLY A 33 15.91 2.51 3.19
CA GLY A 33 16.43 2.34 4.55
C GLY A 33 15.37 2.28 5.65
N GLN A 34 14.10 2.22 5.29
CA GLN A 34 12.97 2.09 6.22
C GLN A 34 12.36 0.70 6.12
N LYS A 35 11.72 0.23 7.19
CA LYS A 35 10.97 -1.05 7.22
C LYS A 35 9.72 -1.01 6.34
N HIS A 36 9.90 -0.58 5.11
CA HIS A 36 8.87 -0.37 4.12
C HIS A 36 9.06 -1.28 2.91
N ILE A 37 7.99 -1.45 2.15
CA ILE A 37 7.95 -2.14 0.87
C ILE A 37 7.22 -1.24 -0.11
N LEU A 38 7.79 -1.03 -1.30
CA LEU A 38 7.09 -0.39 -2.40
C LEU A 38 6.30 -1.44 -3.18
N LEU A 39 5.07 -1.10 -3.49
CA LEU A 39 4.10 -1.93 -4.20
C LEU A 39 3.69 -1.24 -5.50
N ASP A 40 3.64 -1.98 -6.59
CA ASP A 40 2.97 -1.56 -7.83
C ASP A 40 1.51 -2.02 -7.73
N MET A 41 0.69 -1.10 -7.27
CA MET A 41 -0.72 -1.35 -7.02
C MET A 41 -1.45 -0.01 -6.94
N ALA A 42 -2.62 0.08 -7.56
CA ALA A 42 -3.45 1.27 -7.51
C ALA A 42 -3.83 1.62 -6.06
N CYS A 43 -3.20 2.66 -5.53
CA CYS A 43 -3.42 3.19 -4.19
C CYS A 43 -4.03 4.59 -4.29
N PHE A 44 -5.20 4.75 -3.68
CA PHE A 44 -5.92 6.02 -3.64
C PHE A 44 -6.09 6.48 -2.19
N PRO A 45 -6.41 7.76 -1.97
CA PRO A 45 -6.80 8.24 -0.64
C PRO A 45 -7.86 7.34 0.00
N GLY A 46 -7.75 7.10 1.30
CA GLY A 46 -8.61 6.15 2.02
C GLY A 46 -8.14 4.70 1.97
N SER A 47 -7.11 4.36 1.17
CA SER A 47 -6.50 3.03 1.20
C SER A 47 -5.51 2.83 2.36
N SER A 48 -5.11 3.89 3.06
CA SER A 48 -4.21 3.81 4.21
C SER A 48 -4.83 2.98 5.33
N GLY A 49 -4.02 2.17 6.01
CA GLY A 49 -4.47 1.20 7.01
C GLY A 49 -4.92 -0.14 6.43
N SER A 50 -4.99 -0.28 5.11
CA SER A 50 -5.38 -1.54 4.47
C SER A 50 -4.30 -2.60 4.60
N PRO A 51 -4.63 -3.84 5.03
CA PRO A 51 -3.71 -4.95 5.03
C PRO A 51 -3.37 -5.40 3.59
N VAL A 52 -2.09 -5.69 3.40
CA VAL A 52 -1.54 -6.20 2.15
C VAL A 52 -1.09 -7.64 2.36
N PHE A 53 -1.63 -8.56 1.56
CA PHE A 53 -1.32 -9.97 1.67
C PHE A 53 -0.56 -10.48 0.43
N ILE A 54 0.37 -11.40 0.65
CA ILE A 54 0.78 -12.35 -0.39
C ILE A 54 -0.26 -13.46 -0.39
N MET A 55 -0.91 -13.67 -1.53
CA MET A 55 -1.92 -14.72 -1.68
C MET A 55 -1.58 -15.55 -2.92
N ASN A 56 -1.32 -16.81 -2.71
CA ASN A 56 -1.13 -17.79 -3.78
C ASN A 56 -2.21 -18.85 -3.64
N GLN A 57 -2.81 -19.22 -4.76
CA GLN A 57 -3.85 -20.24 -4.83
C GLN A 57 -3.46 -21.28 -5.89
N GLY A 58 -3.58 -22.55 -5.53
CA GLY A 58 -3.27 -23.68 -6.40
C GLY A 58 -1.79 -24.06 -6.41
N SER A 59 -0.89 -23.15 -6.73
CA SER A 59 0.55 -23.40 -6.69
C SER A 59 1.37 -22.14 -6.51
N TYR A 60 2.61 -22.29 -6.06
CA TYR A 60 3.58 -21.20 -5.94
C TYR A 60 5.01 -21.68 -6.06
N ALA A 61 5.90 -20.82 -6.55
CA ALA A 61 7.31 -21.11 -6.67
C ALA A 61 8.00 -21.03 -5.30
N THR A 62 8.95 -21.95 -5.09
CA THR A 62 9.88 -22.00 -3.97
C THR A 62 11.30 -22.19 -4.50
N PRO A 63 12.36 -21.96 -3.70
CA PRO A 63 13.73 -22.24 -4.12
C PRO A 63 13.96 -23.71 -4.56
N SER A 64 13.16 -24.65 -4.05
CA SER A 64 13.23 -26.07 -4.37
C SER A 64 12.33 -26.49 -5.54
N GLY A 65 11.57 -25.57 -6.14
CA GLY A 65 10.67 -25.86 -7.26
C GLY A 65 9.27 -25.29 -7.07
N ILE A 66 8.28 -25.96 -7.64
CA ILE A 66 6.87 -25.57 -7.54
C ILE A 66 6.20 -26.41 -6.44
N THR A 67 5.54 -25.72 -5.52
CA THR A 67 4.72 -26.34 -4.47
C THR A 67 3.25 -26.18 -4.81
N VAL A 68 2.50 -27.27 -4.78
CA VAL A 68 1.04 -27.25 -4.91
C VAL A 68 0.42 -26.95 -3.55
N GLY A 69 -0.45 -25.95 -3.50
CA GLY A 69 -1.13 -25.54 -2.26
C GLY A 69 -1.52 -24.07 -2.27
N ASN A 70 -2.15 -23.67 -1.18
CA ASN A 70 -2.56 -22.29 -0.94
C ASN A 70 -1.72 -21.70 0.19
N ARG A 71 -1.37 -20.42 0.07
CA ARG A 71 -0.76 -19.70 1.18
C ARG A 71 -1.23 -18.25 1.22
N ILE A 72 -1.38 -17.73 2.43
CA ILE A 72 -1.71 -16.33 2.69
C ILE A 72 -0.76 -15.84 3.76
N TYR A 73 -0.04 -14.76 3.47
CA TYR A 73 0.85 -14.09 4.42
C TYR A 73 0.53 -12.60 4.45
N LEU A 74 0.44 -12.03 5.64
CA LEU A 74 0.39 -10.59 5.80
C LEU A 74 1.78 -10.02 5.45
N LEU A 75 1.83 -9.24 4.38
CA LEU A 75 3.06 -8.59 3.93
C LEU A 75 3.31 -7.28 4.69
N GLY A 76 2.26 -6.54 4.98
CA GLY A 76 2.34 -5.27 5.67
C GLY A 76 1.02 -4.52 5.66
N ILE A 77 1.07 -3.29 6.16
CA ILE A 77 -0.05 -2.35 6.21
C ILE A 77 0.27 -1.17 5.29
N LEU A 78 -0.62 -0.89 4.35
CA LEU A 78 -0.49 0.27 3.46
C LEU A 78 -0.61 1.56 4.26
N PHE A 79 0.31 2.50 4.10
CA PHE A 79 0.20 3.80 4.77
C PHE A 79 0.19 5.00 3.84
N GLY A 80 0.63 4.84 2.59
CA GLY A 80 0.67 5.94 1.65
C GLY A 80 1.14 5.51 0.27
N GLY A 81 1.39 6.47 -0.58
CA GLY A 81 1.98 6.28 -1.90
C GLY A 81 2.50 7.59 -2.45
N PRO A 82 3.53 7.56 -3.31
CA PRO A 82 4.02 8.75 -3.97
C PRO A 82 2.94 9.35 -4.87
N GLN A 83 2.89 10.66 -4.90
CA GLN A 83 1.98 11.43 -5.73
C GLN A 83 2.78 12.28 -6.72
N TYR A 84 2.27 12.41 -7.92
CA TYR A 84 2.76 13.37 -8.90
C TYR A 84 1.92 14.64 -8.81
N THR A 85 2.57 15.78 -8.60
CA THR A 85 1.92 17.08 -8.60
C THR A 85 1.92 17.64 -10.00
N ALA A 86 0.76 17.68 -10.65
CA ALA A 86 0.58 18.36 -11.92
C ALA A 86 0.22 19.83 -11.67
N GLN A 87 0.99 20.73 -12.27
CA GLN A 87 0.67 22.16 -12.31
C GLN A 87 0.04 22.48 -13.67
N GLY A 88 -1.21 22.89 -13.66
CA GLY A 88 -1.90 23.41 -14.83
C GLY A 88 -1.80 24.94 -14.88
N ILE A 89 -1.68 25.50 -16.10
CA ILE A 89 -1.83 26.95 -16.35
C ILE A 89 -3.19 27.14 -16.99
N LEU A 90 -4.09 27.82 -16.31
CA LEU A 90 -5.30 28.34 -16.92
C LEU A 90 -4.90 29.67 -17.59
N SER A 91 -4.77 29.67 -18.91
CA SER A 91 -4.50 30.87 -19.68
C SER A 91 -5.81 31.53 -20.08
N PHE A 92 -6.18 32.58 -19.33
CA PHE A 92 -7.16 33.57 -19.83
C PHE A 92 -6.39 34.81 -20.21
N ALA A 93 -6.63 35.35 -21.40
CA ALA A 93 -6.01 36.61 -21.85
C ALA A 93 -6.31 37.72 -20.84
N ASN A 94 -5.27 38.36 -20.30
CA ASN A 94 -5.28 39.61 -19.53
C ASN A 94 -5.91 39.64 -18.13
N VAL A 95 -5.79 38.59 -17.32
CA VAL A 95 -6.14 38.69 -15.89
C VAL A 95 -4.88 38.52 -15.03
N PRO A 96 -4.41 39.56 -14.30
CA PRO A 96 -3.34 39.43 -13.32
C PRO A 96 -3.82 38.60 -12.09
N ASN A 97 -2.96 37.74 -11.58
CA ASN A 97 -3.20 36.90 -10.41
C ASN A 97 -4.24 35.77 -10.58
N ILE A 98 -4.05 34.90 -11.56
CA ILE A 98 -4.87 33.70 -11.70
C ILE A 98 -4.37 32.63 -10.71
N PRO A 99 -5.22 32.06 -9.83
CA PRO A 99 -4.85 30.93 -9.00
C PRO A 99 -4.50 29.73 -9.90
N LYS A 100 -3.31 29.15 -9.68
CA LYS A 100 -2.89 27.94 -10.40
C LYS A 100 -3.55 26.74 -9.74
N PRO A 101 -4.34 25.93 -10.46
CA PRO A 101 -4.85 24.68 -9.90
C PRO A 101 -3.69 23.71 -9.69
N ILE A 102 -3.60 23.15 -8.49
CA ILE A 102 -2.65 22.09 -8.15
C ILE A 102 -3.46 20.81 -8.03
N VAL A 103 -3.07 19.80 -8.81
CA VAL A 103 -3.70 18.49 -8.77
C VAL A 103 -2.66 17.44 -8.40
N ASN A 104 -2.93 16.68 -7.36
CA ASN A 104 -2.11 15.55 -6.97
C ASN A 104 -2.63 14.29 -7.65
N ILE A 105 -1.82 13.70 -8.51
CA ILE A 105 -2.17 12.50 -9.27
C ILE A 105 -1.49 11.30 -8.60
N PRO A 106 -2.24 10.29 -8.13
CA PRO A 106 -1.66 9.06 -7.62
C PRO A 106 -0.85 8.34 -8.69
N THR A 107 0.35 7.87 -8.35
CA THR A 107 1.26 7.19 -9.29
C THR A 107 0.98 5.70 -9.44
N ASN A 108 -0.09 5.19 -8.85
CA ASN A 108 -0.39 3.75 -8.72
C ASN A 108 0.68 2.96 -7.95
N LEU A 109 1.51 3.66 -7.18
CA LEU A 109 2.46 3.04 -6.26
C LEU A 109 1.96 3.18 -4.83
N GLY A 110 2.15 2.13 -4.04
CA GLY A 110 1.83 2.12 -2.63
C GLY A 110 3.06 1.83 -1.79
N VAL A 111 3.14 2.42 -0.62
CA VAL A 111 4.16 2.11 0.38
C VAL A 111 3.48 1.46 1.57
N ALA A 112 3.94 0.26 1.92
CA ALA A 112 3.45 -0.48 3.08
C ALA A 112 4.55 -0.61 4.13
N ILE A 113 4.17 -0.47 5.40
CA ILE A 113 4.99 -0.83 6.55
C ILE A 113 5.01 -2.37 6.61
N LYS A 114 6.19 -2.96 6.77
CA LYS A 114 6.35 -4.42 6.83
C LYS A 114 5.59 -5.00 8.03
N SER A 115 5.03 -6.19 7.86
CA SER A 115 4.34 -6.91 8.94
C SER A 115 5.24 -7.22 10.14
N SER A 116 6.57 -7.27 9.96
CA SER A 116 7.53 -7.42 11.07
C SER A 116 7.41 -6.33 12.12
N GLU A 117 7.02 -5.11 11.72
CA GLU A 117 6.88 -3.99 12.65
C GLU A 117 5.70 -4.15 13.62
N ILE A 118 4.76 -5.04 13.30
CA ILE A 118 3.66 -5.36 14.21
C ILE A 118 4.18 -6.05 15.47
N LEU A 119 5.26 -6.83 15.35
CA LEU A 119 5.88 -7.52 16.49
C LEU A 119 6.55 -6.55 17.47
N GLU A 120 6.88 -5.33 17.03
CA GLU A 120 7.45 -4.31 17.92
C GLU A 120 6.44 -3.85 18.98
N PHE A 121 5.12 -4.01 18.72
CA PHE A 121 4.09 -3.72 19.72
C PHE A 121 4.13 -4.67 20.93
N GLU A 122 4.62 -5.91 20.76
CA GLU A 122 4.77 -6.84 21.89
C GLU A 122 5.69 -6.25 22.96
N LYS A 123 6.77 -5.57 22.55
CA LYS A 123 7.72 -4.92 23.47
C LYS A 123 7.08 -3.77 24.26
N ILE A 124 6.05 -3.14 23.70
CA ILE A 124 5.34 -2.02 24.35
C ILE A 124 4.25 -2.54 25.28
N LEU A 125 3.59 -3.64 24.88
CA LEU A 125 2.45 -4.20 25.59
C LEU A 125 2.87 -5.11 26.74
N ASP A 126 4.05 -5.73 26.66
CA ASP A 126 4.61 -6.59 27.69
C ASP A 126 6.04 -6.15 28.08
N PRO A 127 6.17 -5.08 28.87
CA PRO A 127 7.48 -4.55 29.30
C PRO A 127 8.25 -5.49 30.24
N THR A 128 7.69 -6.65 30.59
CA THR A 128 8.34 -7.63 31.50
C THR A 128 9.38 -8.52 30.81
N HIS A 129 9.54 -8.44 29.49
CA HIS A 129 10.55 -9.20 28.74
C HIS A 129 11.94 -8.56 28.70
N GLU A 130 12.15 -7.41 29.34
CA GLU A 130 13.48 -6.78 29.54
C GLU A 130 13.99 -7.01 30.97
N GLN A 131 14.20 -8.28 31.37
CA GLN A 131 15.04 -8.63 32.54
C GLN A 131 15.99 -9.78 32.18
#